data_f4964703f1a4039bfdfcb736e4fef153
#
_entry.id   f4964703f1a4039bfdfcb736e4fef153
#
_cell.length_a   1.000
_cell.length_b   1.000
_cell.length_c   1.000
_cell.angle_alpha   90.00
_cell.angle_beta   90.00
_cell.angle_gamma   90.00
#
_symmetry.space_group_name_H-M   'P 1'
#
loop_
_entity.id
_entity.type
_entity.pdbx_description
1 polymer ?
#
loop_
_entity_poly.entity_id
_entity_poly.type
_entity_poly.pdbx_seq_one_letter_code
_entity_poly.pdbx_strand_id
1 'polypeptide(L)'
;MLQELNDLETIQKAMSSEGFHFFYFSRPACGVCGAIKEKVLLMLKDYPGISSYYINLDNVPEAAGQFSLFTIPAVLLYIDGNEIIREARYISMDDLEAKVARPYGMAGL
;
A
#
# COMPACT_ATOMS: atom_id res chain seq x y z
N MET A 1 11.98 2.14 1.77
CA MET A 1 11.80 2.51 0.37
C MET A 1 10.78 1.59 -0.29
N LEU A 2 9.91 2.16 -1.11
CA LEU A 2 8.91 1.37 -1.81
C LEU A 2 9.52 0.68 -3.03
N GLN A 3 9.30 -0.62 -3.15
CA GLN A 3 9.70 -1.40 -4.32
C GLN A 3 8.63 -1.25 -5.40
N GLU A 4 9.03 -0.87 -6.60
CA GLU A 4 8.06 -0.71 -7.69
C GLU A 4 7.68 -2.06 -8.30
N LEU A 5 6.38 -2.30 -8.48
CA LEU A 5 5.86 -3.50 -9.13
C LEU A 5 5.14 -3.07 -10.41
N ASN A 6 5.44 -3.72 -11.54
CA ASN A 6 5.00 -3.28 -12.85
C ASN A 6 4.13 -4.28 -13.60
N ASP A 7 3.69 -5.36 -12.97
CA ASP A 7 2.76 -6.31 -13.58
C ASP A 7 1.81 -6.90 -12.53
N LEU A 8 0.64 -7.31 -13.02
CA LEU A 8 -0.44 -7.80 -12.16
C LEU A 8 -0.04 -9.07 -11.41
N GLU A 9 0.64 -9.99 -12.07
CA GLU A 9 1.03 -11.26 -11.46
C GLU A 9 1.94 -11.07 -10.25
N THR A 10 2.94 -10.18 -10.38
CA THR A 10 3.87 -9.89 -9.28
C THR A 10 3.13 -9.25 -8.10
N ILE A 11 2.18 -8.35 -8.40
CA ILE A 11 1.36 -7.73 -7.35
C ILE A 11 0.56 -8.80 -6.61
N GLN A 12 -0.10 -9.68 -7.35
CA GLN A 12 -0.93 -10.74 -6.74
C GLN A 12 -0.10 -11.72 -5.92
N LYS A 13 1.11 -12.04 -6.38
CA LYS A 13 2.04 -12.88 -5.61
C LYS A 13 2.41 -12.23 -4.30
N ALA A 14 2.73 -10.95 -4.31
CA ALA A 14 3.06 -10.23 -3.08
C ALA A 14 1.87 -10.20 -2.11
N MET A 15 0.66 -9.97 -2.63
CA MET A 15 -0.56 -9.97 -1.82
C MET A 15 -0.83 -11.30 -1.16
N SER A 16 -0.45 -12.41 -1.81
CA SER A 16 -0.67 -13.77 -1.32
C SER A 16 0.43 -14.28 -0.39
N SER A 17 1.51 -13.52 -0.24
CA SER A 17 2.68 -13.93 0.53
C SER A 17 2.45 -13.82 2.03
N GLU A 18 3.20 -14.60 2.81
CA GLU A 18 3.19 -14.49 4.26
C GLU A 18 3.76 -13.16 4.70
N GLY A 19 3.32 -12.67 5.86
CA GLY A 19 3.81 -11.45 6.46
C GLY A 19 3.04 -10.22 6.04
N PHE A 20 3.64 -9.07 6.33
CA PHE A 20 3.01 -7.77 6.10
C PHE A 20 3.45 -7.19 4.78
N HIS A 21 2.49 -6.83 3.92
CA HIS A 21 2.74 -6.27 2.59
C HIS A 21 1.87 -5.04 2.39
N PHE A 22 2.52 -3.89 2.22
CA PHE A 22 1.85 -2.60 2.06
C PHE A 22 1.97 -2.14 0.60
N PHE A 23 0.84 -1.77 0.00
CA PHE A 23 0.78 -1.38 -1.41
C PHE A 23 0.27 0.05 -1.55
N TYR A 24 1.03 0.89 -2.24
CA TYR A 24 0.65 2.26 -2.54
C TYR A 24 0.41 2.40 -4.03
N PHE A 25 -0.82 2.78 -4.39
CA PHE A 25 -1.23 2.92 -5.79
C PHE A 25 -1.44 4.38 -6.13
N SER A 26 -0.85 4.83 -7.24
CA SER A 26 -1.06 6.17 -7.74
C SER A 26 -0.78 6.27 -9.23
N ARG A 27 -0.81 7.50 -9.76
CA ARG A 27 -0.40 7.82 -11.12
C ARG A 27 0.52 9.04 -11.07
N PRO A 28 1.47 9.19 -12.01
CA PRO A 28 2.34 10.38 -12.05
C PRO A 28 1.59 11.70 -12.16
N ALA A 29 0.43 11.71 -12.83
CA ALA A 29 -0.39 12.91 -13.00
C ALA A 29 -1.18 13.30 -11.75
N CYS A 30 -1.17 12.48 -10.70
CA CYS A 30 -1.91 12.75 -9.46
C CYS A 30 -1.15 13.80 -8.63
N GLY A 31 -1.69 15.00 -8.51
CA GLY A 31 -1.03 16.12 -7.85
C GLY A 31 -0.81 15.93 -6.35
N VAL A 32 -1.70 15.17 -5.65
CA VAL A 32 -1.60 14.95 -4.20
C VAL A 32 -0.86 13.67 -3.85
N CYS A 33 -0.71 12.75 -4.80
CA CYS A 33 -0.14 11.43 -4.53
C CYS A 33 1.32 11.49 -4.07
N GLY A 34 2.09 12.43 -4.59
CA GLY A 34 3.50 12.58 -4.21
C GLY A 34 3.67 12.98 -2.75
N ALA A 35 2.88 13.93 -2.28
CA ALA A 35 2.93 14.39 -0.89
C ALA A 35 2.51 13.26 0.07
N ILE A 36 1.47 12.53 -0.26
CA ILE A 36 1.01 11.40 0.54
C ILE A 36 2.06 10.29 0.55
N LYS A 37 2.69 10.02 -0.60
CA LYS A 37 3.73 9.01 -0.72
C LYS A 37 4.89 9.28 0.24
N GLU A 38 5.33 10.54 0.34
CA GLU A 38 6.40 10.92 1.27
C GLU A 38 6.01 10.66 2.72
N LYS A 39 4.78 10.99 3.09
CA LYS A 39 4.28 10.74 4.45
C LYS A 39 4.19 9.25 4.75
N VAL A 40 3.76 8.47 3.76
CA VAL A 40 3.71 7.00 3.89
C VAL A 40 5.12 6.44 4.10
N LEU A 41 6.09 6.92 3.34
CA LEU A 41 7.48 6.47 3.49
C LEU A 41 8.03 6.77 4.89
N LEU A 42 7.72 7.96 5.42
CA LEU A 42 8.15 8.33 6.78
C LEU A 42 7.50 7.41 7.82
N MET A 43 6.21 7.14 7.67
CA MET A 43 5.50 6.22 8.58
C MET A 43 6.12 4.82 8.55
N LEU A 44 6.39 4.30 7.37
CA LEU A 44 6.89 2.92 7.20
C LEU A 44 8.30 2.72 7.78
N LYS A 45 9.06 3.79 8.01
CA LYS A 45 10.36 3.69 8.69
C LYS A 45 10.23 3.12 10.09
N ASP A 46 9.10 3.34 10.75
CA ASP A 46 8.83 2.81 12.08
C ASP A 46 8.32 1.37 12.08
N TYR A 47 8.12 0.81 10.88
CA TYR A 47 7.57 -0.54 10.70
C TYR A 47 8.44 -1.36 9.74
N PRO A 48 9.70 -1.63 10.11
CA PRO A 48 10.66 -2.29 9.19
C PRO A 48 10.29 -3.73 8.81
N GLY A 49 9.39 -4.36 9.57
CA GLY A 49 8.91 -5.70 9.22
C GLY A 49 7.89 -5.72 8.09
N ILE A 50 7.48 -4.56 7.57
CA ILE A 50 6.53 -4.47 6.48
C ILE A 50 7.27 -4.34 5.15
N SER A 51 6.97 -5.22 4.20
CA SER A 51 7.43 -5.09 2.82
C SER A 51 6.53 -4.08 2.11
N SER A 52 7.11 -3.10 1.42
CA SER A 52 6.38 -1.96 0.89
C SER A 52 6.55 -1.83 -0.61
N TYR A 53 5.46 -1.57 -1.31
CA TYR A 53 5.45 -1.55 -2.78
C TYR A 53 4.75 -0.31 -3.31
N TYR A 54 5.22 0.15 -4.47
CA TYR A 54 4.60 1.21 -5.24
C TYR A 54 4.10 0.67 -6.56
N ILE A 55 2.87 0.96 -6.90
CA ILE A 55 2.29 0.59 -8.19
C ILE A 55 1.83 1.85 -8.91
N ASN A 56 2.42 2.09 -10.08
CA ASN A 56 1.98 3.13 -11.01
C ASN A 56 0.88 2.52 -11.87
N LEU A 57 -0.35 2.99 -11.68
CA LEU A 57 -1.50 2.44 -12.41
C LEU A 57 -1.45 2.70 -13.91
N ASP A 58 -0.63 3.66 -14.37
CA ASP A 58 -0.40 3.85 -15.80
C ASP A 58 0.39 2.67 -16.40
N ASN A 59 1.23 2.02 -15.60
CA ASN A 59 2.00 0.84 -16.04
C ASN A 59 1.21 -0.46 -15.87
N VAL A 60 0.24 -0.48 -14.95
CA VAL A 60 -0.56 -1.67 -14.66
C VAL A 60 -2.04 -1.25 -14.60
N PRO A 61 -2.61 -0.81 -15.73
CA PRO A 61 -3.97 -0.26 -15.72
C PRO A 61 -5.04 -1.27 -15.28
N GLU A 62 -4.83 -2.56 -15.52
CA GLU A 62 -5.77 -3.60 -15.11
C GLU A 62 -5.88 -3.75 -13.59
N ALA A 63 -4.89 -3.26 -12.84
CA ALA A 63 -4.91 -3.35 -11.37
C ALA A 63 -6.07 -2.55 -10.77
N ALA A 64 -6.45 -1.44 -11.40
CA ALA A 64 -7.55 -0.62 -10.91
C ALA A 64 -8.85 -1.42 -10.84
N GLY A 65 -9.20 -2.13 -11.90
CA GLY A 65 -10.38 -2.99 -11.92
C GLY A 65 -10.22 -4.23 -11.08
N GLN A 66 -9.06 -4.89 -11.15
CA GLN A 66 -8.78 -6.12 -10.44
C GLN A 66 -8.90 -5.97 -8.92
N PHE A 67 -8.45 -4.84 -8.38
CA PHE A 67 -8.44 -4.59 -6.93
C PHE A 67 -9.48 -3.57 -6.51
N SER A 68 -10.39 -3.19 -7.41
CA SER A 68 -11.47 -2.23 -7.14
C SER A 68 -10.94 -0.88 -6.64
N LEU A 69 -9.96 -0.34 -7.34
CA LEU A 69 -9.35 0.95 -7.00
C LEU A 69 -9.96 2.04 -7.88
N PHE A 70 -10.95 2.75 -7.35
CA PHE A 70 -11.70 3.75 -8.12
C PHE A 70 -11.20 5.17 -7.92
N THR A 71 -10.40 5.40 -6.88
CA THR A 71 -9.80 6.71 -6.61
C THR A 71 -8.35 6.52 -6.18
N ILE A 72 -7.53 7.57 -6.39
CA ILE A 72 -6.12 7.58 -6.01
C ILE A 72 -5.83 8.83 -5.19
N PRO A 73 -4.82 8.80 -4.28
CA PRO A 73 -3.99 7.63 -3.96
C PRO A 73 -4.79 6.54 -3.24
N ALA A 74 -4.34 5.31 -3.33
CA ALA A 74 -4.94 4.19 -2.61
C ALA A 74 -3.86 3.39 -1.89
N VAL A 75 -4.16 2.93 -0.67
CA VAL A 75 -3.27 2.06 0.09
C VAL A 75 -4.01 0.80 0.51
N LEU A 76 -3.31 -0.33 0.38
CA LEU A 76 -3.80 -1.62 0.84
C LEU A 76 -2.74 -2.24 1.73
N LEU A 77 -3.14 -2.81 2.88
CA LEU A 77 -2.26 -3.63 3.69
C LEU A 77 -2.78 -5.05 3.68
N TYR A 78 -1.93 -5.98 3.29
CA TYR A 78 -2.21 -7.42 3.33
C TYR A 78 -1.34 -8.06 4.40
N ILE A 79 -1.95 -8.94 5.19
CA ILE A 79 -1.24 -9.74 6.19
C ILE A 79 -1.57 -11.20 5.92
N ASP A 80 -0.54 -12.00 5.62
CA ASP A 80 -0.68 -13.44 5.35
C ASP A 80 -1.75 -13.73 4.28
N GLY A 81 -1.78 -12.93 3.23
CA GLY A 81 -2.70 -13.09 2.11
C GLY A 81 -4.07 -12.46 2.29
N ASN A 82 -4.33 -11.81 3.41
CA ASN A 82 -5.64 -11.20 3.70
C ASN A 82 -5.56 -9.69 3.70
N GLU A 83 -6.51 -9.05 3.03
CA GLU A 83 -6.62 -7.59 3.04
C GLU A 83 -7.11 -7.13 4.42
N ILE A 84 -6.31 -6.31 5.09
CA ILE A 84 -6.60 -5.84 6.45
C ILE A 84 -6.98 -4.36 6.44
N ILE A 85 -6.31 -3.56 5.59
CA ILE A 85 -6.53 -2.12 5.51
C ILE A 85 -6.76 -1.75 4.04
N ARG A 86 -7.75 -0.87 3.83
CA ARG A 86 -8.01 -0.25 2.54
C ARG A 86 -8.39 1.21 2.79
N GLU A 87 -7.54 2.13 2.28
CA GLU A 87 -7.80 3.56 2.36
C GLU A 87 -7.59 4.15 0.98
N ALA A 88 -8.43 5.09 0.58
CA ALA A 88 -8.33 5.71 -0.74
C ALA A 88 -8.74 7.17 -0.70
N ARG A 89 -8.18 7.95 -1.61
CA ARG A 89 -8.48 9.37 -1.88
C ARG A 89 -8.03 10.29 -0.75
N TYR A 90 -8.81 10.42 0.31
CA TYR A 90 -8.48 11.29 1.46
C TYR A 90 -7.91 10.41 2.57
N ILE A 91 -6.60 10.24 2.56
CA ILE A 91 -5.92 9.36 3.51
C ILE A 91 -5.48 10.18 4.71
N SER A 92 -6.09 9.89 5.87
CA SER A 92 -5.62 10.44 7.13
C SER A 92 -4.41 9.62 7.60
N MET A 93 -3.24 10.26 7.68
CA MET A 93 -2.02 9.56 8.10
C MET A 93 -2.12 9.08 9.54
N ASP A 94 -2.76 9.84 10.42
CA ASP A 94 -2.94 9.44 11.81
C ASP A 94 -3.81 8.17 11.91
N ASP A 95 -4.91 8.14 11.17
CA ASP A 95 -5.80 6.97 11.15
C ASP A 95 -5.11 5.76 10.53
N LEU A 96 -4.37 5.99 9.44
CA LEU A 96 -3.65 4.91 8.76
C LEU A 96 -2.59 4.30 9.68
N GLU A 97 -1.80 5.14 10.34
CA GLU A 97 -0.77 4.65 11.26
C GLU A 97 -1.38 3.88 12.41
N ALA A 98 -2.48 4.35 12.99
CA ALA A 98 -3.16 3.65 14.07
C ALA A 98 -3.62 2.25 13.63
N LYS A 99 -4.14 2.15 12.41
CA LYS A 99 -4.59 0.87 11.85
C LYS A 99 -3.44 -0.09 11.55
N VAL A 100 -2.28 0.44 11.19
CA VAL A 100 -1.06 -0.36 10.94
C VAL A 100 -0.44 -0.80 12.26
N ALA A 101 -0.34 0.12 13.22
CA ALA A 101 0.35 -0.13 14.49
C ALA A 101 -0.26 -1.29 15.29
N ARG A 102 -1.58 -1.42 15.29
CA ARG A 102 -2.24 -2.44 16.08
C ARG A 102 -1.85 -3.86 15.67
N PRO A 103 -2.09 -4.29 14.41
CA PRO A 103 -1.69 -5.65 14.01
C PRO A 103 -0.19 -5.86 14.05
N TYR A 104 0.59 -4.80 13.78
CA TYR A 104 2.05 -4.90 13.79
C TYR A 104 2.57 -5.19 15.21
N GLY A 105 2.06 -4.46 16.20
CA GLY A 105 2.41 -4.70 17.59
C GLY A 105 1.99 -6.09 18.07
N MET A 106 0.82 -6.55 17.65
CA MET A 106 0.30 -7.87 18.01
C MET A 106 1.11 -9.01 17.40
N ALA A 107 1.75 -8.78 16.26
CA ALA A 107 2.59 -9.77 15.60
C ALA A 107 3.97 -9.93 16.24
N GLY A 108 4.35 -9.03 17.14
CA GLY A 108 5.64 -9.10 17.83
C GLY A 108 6.84 -8.75 16.97
N LEU A 109 6.63 -8.00 15.90
CA LEU A 109 7.69 -7.58 14.99
C LEU A 109 8.50 -6.41 15.54
#